data_9dfa97b8abdaaab5c146f5c8d8127678
#
_entry.id   9dfa97b8abdaaab5c146f5c8d8127678
#
_cell.length_a   1.000
_cell.length_b   1.000
_cell.length_c   1.000
_cell.angle_alpha   90.00
_cell.angle_beta   90.00
_cell.angle_gamma   90.00
#
_symmetry.space_group_name_H-M   'P 1'
#
loop_
_entity.id
_entity.type
_entity.pdbx_description
1 polymer ?
#
loop_
_entity_poly.entity_id
_entity_poly.type
_entity_poly.pdbx_seq_one_letter_code
_entity_poly.pdbx_strand_id
1 'polypeptide(L)'
;MGNRAILAVDAGGTSIKYSLVSNDTLDQLTEEHFFNMPSSGTKEELMGTFAAVLEGAMEQSRKIDCTIASTAFSVPGPFDCKNGISLMPHKWAAVKGVCLPEEFERMNILPPHIPTYFLHDVHAFLVGEKFFGAAANHTNTLGIIIGTGLGVGVWENNDLGLDENGNPLYSIFKRPFREGILEDYVSGRAIREAYRCVTGLSHDAKTIEIAARNGDDVAKKVYRDMGTILGENIRDIVERHRIECIVVGGRVSLAFDLYQDALCEAVGHGVTAYASKLLESAAMRGVAAWSVHCQKNK
;
A
#
# COMPACT_ATOMS: atom_id res chain seq x y z
N MET A 1 -22.44 -16.12 -20.46
CA MET A 1 -21.37 -16.38 -19.44
C MET A 1 -21.72 -15.48 -18.25
N GLY A 2 -21.82 -16.03 -17.04
CA GLY A 2 -22.15 -15.21 -15.86
C GLY A 2 -21.04 -14.17 -15.61
N ASN A 3 -21.39 -13.02 -15.01
CA ASN A 3 -20.45 -11.98 -14.64
C ASN A 3 -19.42 -12.54 -13.64
N ARG A 4 -18.13 -12.40 -13.95
CA ARG A 4 -17.04 -12.85 -13.07
C ARG A 4 -16.50 -11.67 -12.26
N ALA A 5 -16.33 -11.87 -10.97
CA ALA A 5 -15.82 -10.85 -10.06
C ALA A 5 -14.53 -11.31 -9.37
N ILE A 6 -13.74 -10.34 -8.97
CA ILE A 6 -12.60 -10.47 -8.07
C ILE A 6 -13.05 -9.96 -6.70
N LEU A 7 -12.83 -10.73 -5.64
CA LEU A 7 -12.90 -10.20 -4.29
C LEU A 7 -11.59 -9.43 -4.01
N ALA A 8 -11.66 -8.12 -4.07
CA ALA A 8 -10.54 -7.24 -3.74
C ALA A 8 -10.61 -6.83 -2.27
N VAL A 9 -9.51 -7.02 -1.55
CA VAL A 9 -9.42 -6.79 -0.10
C VAL A 9 -8.20 -5.93 0.21
N ASP A 10 -8.40 -4.87 0.99
CA ASP A 10 -7.31 -4.10 1.59
C ASP A 10 -7.30 -4.36 3.10
N ALA A 11 -6.41 -5.23 3.52
CA ALA A 11 -6.28 -5.69 4.90
C ALA A 11 -5.18 -4.92 5.62
N GLY A 12 -5.57 -3.89 6.34
CA GLY A 12 -4.65 -3.10 7.18
C GLY A 12 -4.40 -3.72 8.56
N GLY A 13 -3.60 -3.02 9.36
CA GLY A 13 -3.31 -3.46 10.73
C GLY A 13 -4.51 -3.35 11.69
N THR A 14 -5.42 -2.42 11.49
CA THR A 14 -6.54 -2.14 12.41
C THR A 14 -7.91 -2.18 11.73
N SER A 15 -7.93 -2.26 10.41
CA SER A 15 -9.15 -2.31 9.61
C SER A 15 -8.93 -3.16 8.38
N ILE A 16 -9.98 -3.75 7.89
CA ILE A 16 -10.03 -4.47 6.63
C ILE A 16 -11.23 -3.97 5.84
N LYS A 17 -11.05 -3.75 4.56
CA LYS A 17 -12.13 -3.37 3.64
C LYS A 17 -12.12 -4.25 2.41
N TYR A 18 -13.29 -4.45 1.81
CA TYR A 18 -13.41 -5.21 0.58
C TYR A 18 -14.47 -4.64 -0.34
N SER A 19 -14.35 -4.95 -1.62
CA SER A 19 -15.40 -4.81 -2.63
C SER A 19 -15.28 -5.92 -3.67
N LEU A 20 -16.35 -6.12 -4.45
CA LEU A 20 -16.31 -6.94 -5.65
C LEU A 20 -15.96 -6.04 -6.84
N VAL A 21 -15.02 -6.50 -7.66
CA VAL A 21 -14.50 -5.81 -8.84
C VAL A 21 -14.69 -6.72 -10.05
N SER A 22 -15.12 -6.18 -11.18
CA SER A 22 -15.26 -6.93 -12.42
C SER A 22 -13.91 -7.54 -12.85
N ASN A 23 -13.91 -8.84 -13.12
CA ASN A 23 -12.69 -9.52 -13.61
C ASN A 23 -12.32 -9.06 -15.05
N ASP A 24 -13.28 -8.57 -15.81
CA ASP A 24 -13.08 -8.22 -17.22
C ASP A 24 -12.74 -6.74 -17.42
N THR A 25 -13.44 -5.84 -16.71
CA THR A 25 -13.29 -4.38 -16.88
C THR A 25 -12.53 -3.70 -15.74
N LEU A 26 -12.35 -4.37 -14.61
CA LEU A 26 -11.79 -3.83 -13.36
C LEU A 26 -12.64 -2.67 -12.77
N ASP A 27 -13.90 -2.57 -13.16
CA ASP A 27 -14.84 -1.66 -12.53
C ASP A 27 -15.31 -2.21 -11.19
N GLN A 28 -15.49 -1.33 -10.22
CA GLN A 28 -16.04 -1.67 -8.92
C GLN A 28 -17.52 -2.04 -9.09
N LEU A 29 -17.92 -3.23 -8.61
CA LEU A 29 -19.29 -3.76 -8.73
C LEU A 29 -20.13 -3.55 -7.49
N THR A 30 -19.49 -3.41 -6.32
CA THR A 30 -20.17 -3.17 -5.04
C THR A 30 -19.54 -2.00 -4.29
N GLU A 31 -20.26 -1.40 -3.37
CA GLU A 31 -19.66 -0.46 -2.42
C GLU A 31 -18.59 -1.14 -1.57
N GLU A 32 -17.71 -0.32 -0.96
CA GLU A 32 -16.72 -0.81 -0.01
C GLU A 32 -17.37 -1.17 1.32
N HIS A 33 -17.05 -2.35 1.83
CA HIS A 33 -17.48 -2.83 3.14
C HIS A 33 -16.30 -2.84 4.09
N PHE A 34 -16.51 -2.44 5.34
CA PHE A 34 -15.47 -2.23 6.34
C PHE A 34 -15.70 -3.10 7.57
N PHE A 35 -14.61 -3.67 8.10
CA PHE A 35 -14.57 -4.35 9.39
C PHE A 35 -13.39 -3.86 10.20
N ASN A 36 -13.53 -3.90 11.52
CA ASN A 36 -12.39 -3.72 12.41
C ASN A 36 -11.52 -4.99 12.38
N MET A 37 -10.21 -4.83 12.26
CA MET A 37 -9.25 -5.92 12.34
C MET A 37 -8.71 -5.99 13.78
N PRO A 38 -8.94 -7.06 14.54
CA PRO A 38 -8.45 -7.21 15.91
C PRO A 38 -6.95 -7.55 15.92
N SER A 39 -6.12 -6.61 15.58
CA SER A 39 -4.69 -6.79 15.27
C SER A 39 -3.87 -7.44 16.39
N SER A 40 -4.29 -7.27 17.64
CA SER A 40 -3.71 -7.90 18.85
C SER A 40 -4.60 -9.01 19.42
N GLY A 41 -5.62 -9.42 18.68
CA GLY A 41 -6.56 -10.45 19.09
C GLY A 41 -6.01 -11.86 18.96
N THR A 42 -6.85 -12.84 19.33
CA THR A 42 -6.57 -14.26 19.16
C THR A 42 -6.60 -14.68 17.68
N LYS A 43 -6.12 -15.90 17.39
CA LYS A 43 -6.23 -16.47 16.03
C LYS A 43 -7.70 -16.56 15.60
N GLU A 44 -8.58 -16.99 16.49
CA GLU A 44 -10.01 -17.15 16.25
C GLU A 44 -10.67 -15.80 15.88
N GLU A 45 -10.33 -14.73 16.59
CA GLU A 45 -10.87 -13.39 16.32
C GLU A 45 -10.39 -12.86 14.96
N LEU A 46 -9.09 -13.00 14.65
CA LEU A 46 -8.53 -12.61 13.36
C LEU A 46 -9.13 -13.42 12.21
N MET A 47 -9.21 -14.74 12.35
CA MET A 47 -9.80 -15.61 11.33
C MET A 47 -11.30 -15.40 11.21
N GLY A 48 -12.00 -15.07 12.31
CA GLY A 48 -13.40 -14.67 12.28
C GLY A 48 -13.66 -13.41 11.46
N THR A 49 -12.73 -12.43 11.50
CA THR A 49 -12.81 -11.24 10.65
C THR A 49 -12.64 -11.58 9.17
N PHE A 50 -11.69 -12.45 8.82
CA PHE A 50 -11.55 -12.93 7.43
C PHE A 50 -12.80 -13.71 6.99
N ALA A 51 -13.35 -14.59 7.84
CA ALA A 51 -14.60 -15.30 7.53
C ALA A 51 -15.74 -14.31 7.22
N ALA A 52 -15.93 -13.27 8.04
CA ALA A 52 -16.96 -12.26 7.81
C ALA A 52 -16.77 -11.52 6.47
N VAL A 53 -15.53 -11.24 6.06
CA VAL A 53 -15.22 -10.67 4.74
C VAL A 53 -15.63 -11.63 3.62
N LEU A 54 -15.26 -12.91 3.72
CA LEU A 54 -15.57 -13.92 2.71
C LEU A 54 -17.09 -14.19 2.61
N GLU A 55 -17.78 -14.30 3.74
CA GLU A 55 -19.25 -14.47 3.80
C GLU A 55 -19.98 -13.27 3.20
N GLY A 56 -19.57 -12.06 3.59
CA GLY A 56 -20.11 -10.82 3.05
C GLY A 56 -19.91 -10.70 1.53
N ALA A 57 -18.74 -11.07 1.04
CA ALA A 57 -18.46 -11.09 -0.39
C ALA A 57 -19.33 -12.11 -1.15
N MET A 58 -19.53 -13.29 -0.58
CA MET A 58 -20.43 -14.31 -1.16
C MET A 58 -21.89 -13.85 -1.16
N GLU A 59 -22.33 -13.14 -0.12
CA GLU A 59 -23.67 -12.54 -0.09
C GLU A 59 -23.82 -11.47 -1.19
N GLN A 60 -22.85 -10.56 -1.32
CA GLN A 60 -22.86 -9.53 -2.36
C GLN A 60 -22.83 -10.15 -3.77
N SER A 61 -22.00 -11.18 -3.99
CA SER A 61 -21.92 -11.84 -5.30
C SER A 61 -23.26 -12.43 -5.74
N ARG A 62 -24.03 -13.01 -4.81
CA ARG A 62 -25.39 -13.52 -5.09
C ARG A 62 -26.37 -12.39 -5.41
N LYS A 63 -26.29 -11.26 -4.70
CA LYS A 63 -27.18 -10.11 -4.91
C LYS A 63 -27.03 -9.48 -6.30
N ILE A 64 -25.81 -9.49 -6.86
CA ILE A 64 -25.52 -8.92 -8.18
C ILE A 64 -25.37 -9.96 -9.28
N ASP A 65 -25.74 -11.21 -9.01
CA ASP A 65 -25.67 -12.35 -9.94
C ASP A 65 -24.30 -12.49 -10.61
N CYS A 66 -23.24 -12.55 -9.80
CA CYS A 66 -21.89 -12.79 -10.26
C CYS A 66 -21.21 -13.96 -9.54
N THR A 67 -20.13 -14.48 -10.13
CA THR A 67 -19.31 -15.55 -9.54
C THR A 67 -17.96 -14.98 -9.15
N ILE A 68 -17.52 -15.22 -7.90
CA ILE A 68 -16.15 -14.86 -7.48
C ILE A 68 -15.17 -15.80 -8.17
N ALA A 69 -14.32 -15.25 -9.02
CA ALA A 69 -13.36 -15.98 -9.84
C ALA A 69 -11.95 -16.04 -9.22
N SER A 70 -11.63 -15.06 -8.39
CA SER A 70 -10.37 -15.00 -7.62
C SER A 70 -10.53 -14.08 -6.41
N THR A 71 -9.60 -14.20 -5.49
CA THR A 71 -9.46 -13.26 -4.36
C THR A 71 -8.07 -12.60 -4.40
N ALA A 72 -8.00 -11.33 -4.02
CA ALA A 72 -6.76 -10.56 -4.05
C ALA A 72 -6.69 -9.64 -2.82
N PHE A 73 -5.60 -9.77 -2.07
CA PHE A 73 -5.40 -9.11 -0.79
C PHE A 73 -4.20 -8.16 -0.83
N SER A 74 -4.41 -6.91 -0.44
CA SER A 74 -3.37 -6.02 0.04
C SER A 74 -3.13 -6.33 1.51
N VAL A 75 -1.89 -6.57 1.91
CA VAL A 75 -1.53 -6.96 3.28
C VAL A 75 -0.34 -6.14 3.80
N PRO A 76 -0.29 -5.85 5.12
CA PRO A 76 0.89 -5.24 5.70
C PRO A 76 2.04 -6.25 5.81
N GLY A 77 3.28 -5.75 5.89
CA GLY A 77 4.46 -6.59 6.10
C GLY A 77 4.88 -6.76 7.56
N PRO A 78 5.76 -7.75 7.82
CA PRO A 78 6.29 -8.75 6.87
C PRO A 78 5.29 -9.89 6.55
N PHE A 79 5.28 -10.33 5.30
CA PHE A 79 4.35 -11.34 4.80
C PHE A 79 5.01 -12.10 3.64
N ASP A 80 4.85 -13.39 3.53
CA ASP A 80 5.21 -14.17 2.35
C ASP A 80 4.04 -14.10 1.36
N CYS A 81 4.10 -13.15 0.44
CA CYS A 81 3.03 -12.92 -0.53
C CYS A 81 2.87 -14.04 -1.54
N LYS A 82 3.94 -14.80 -1.81
CA LYS A 82 3.91 -15.92 -2.74
C LYS A 82 3.10 -17.10 -2.21
N ASN A 83 3.29 -17.41 -0.92
CA ASN A 83 2.66 -18.55 -0.26
C ASN A 83 1.45 -18.14 0.61
N GLY A 84 1.20 -16.86 0.79
CA GLY A 84 0.09 -16.35 1.60
C GLY A 84 0.31 -16.55 3.10
N ILE A 85 1.57 -16.49 3.59
CA ILE A 85 1.92 -16.77 4.98
C ILE A 85 2.20 -15.48 5.74
N SER A 86 1.47 -15.24 6.84
CA SER A 86 1.74 -14.12 7.73
C SER A 86 3.05 -14.33 8.50
N LEU A 87 3.95 -13.33 8.44
CA LEU A 87 5.23 -13.34 9.17
C LEU A 87 5.30 -12.24 10.23
N MET A 88 4.20 -11.53 10.47
CA MET A 88 4.13 -10.35 11.32
C MET A 88 4.29 -10.71 12.81
N PRO A 89 5.27 -10.09 13.52
CA PRO A 89 5.48 -10.38 14.94
C PRO A 89 4.66 -9.48 15.87
N HIS A 90 4.14 -8.35 15.40
CA HIS A 90 3.49 -7.34 16.24
C HIS A 90 2.04 -7.08 15.84
N LYS A 91 1.76 -7.04 14.53
CA LYS A 91 0.39 -7.02 14.00
C LYS A 91 0.05 -8.44 13.57
N TRP A 92 -1.18 -8.89 13.84
CA TRP A 92 -1.61 -10.26 13.53
C TRP A 92 -0.69 -11.35 14.10
N ALA A 93 -0.07 -11.09 15.24
CA ALA A 93 0.93 -11.99 15.84
C ALA A 93 0.37 -13.41 16.09
N ALA A 94 -0.92 -13.52 16.39
CA ALA A 94 -1.60 -14.79 16.63
C ALA A 94 -1.75 -15.68 15.37
N VAL A 95 -1.56 -15.10 14.18
CA VAL A 95 -1.57 -15.85 12.89
C VAL A 95 -0.20 -15.87 12.22
N LYS A 96 0.87 -15.58 12.96
CA LYS A 96 2.23 -15.70 12.45
C LYS A 96 2.53 -17.17 12.08
N GLY A 97 3.02 -17.39 10.85
CA GLY A 97 3.29 -18.71 10.29
C GLY A 97 2.05 -19.43 9.74
N VAL A 98 0.88 -18.81 9.79
CA VAL A 98 -0.36 -19.36 9.23
C VAL A 98 -0.41 -19.07 7.73
N CYS A 99 -0.71 -20.10 6.94
CA CYS A 99 -1.02 -20.01 5.52
C CYS A 99 -2.50 -19.63 5.37
N LEU A 100 -2.77 -18.40 4.98
CA LEU A 100 -4.15 -17.89 4.85
C LEU A 100 -4.96 -18.63 3.77
N PRO A 101 -4.41 -18.99 2.58
CA PRO A 101 -5.14 -19.79 1.61
C PRO A 101 -5.66 -21.12 2.18
N GLU A 102 -4.85 -21.85 2.96
CA GLU A 102 -5.28 -23.10 3.58
C GLU A 102 -6.40 -22.87 4.62
N GLU A 103 -6.30 -21.80 5.40
CA GLU A 103 -7.37 -21.46 6.36
C GLU A 103 -8.68 -21.06 5.63
N PHE A 104 -8.59 -20.32 4.51
CA PHE A 104 -9.76 -19.98 3.71
C PHE A 104 -10.42 -21.23 3.09
N GLU A 105 -9.65 -22.21 2.64
CA GLU A 105 -10.18 -23.49 2.18
C GLU A 105 -10.86 -24.26 3.32
N ARG A 106 -10.28 -24.29 4.53
CA ARG A 106 -10.89 -24.93 5.71
C ARG A 106 -12.19 -24.30 6.13
N MET A 107 -12.36 -22.99 5.94
CA MET A 107 -13.62 -22.29 6.21
C MET A 107 -14.75 -22.74 5.29
N ASN A 108 -14.42 -23.24 4.09
CA ASN A 108 -15.37 -23.71 3.09
C ASN A 108 -16.47 -22.69 2.74
N ILE A 109 -16.13 -21.41 2.77
CA ILE A 109 -17.02 -20.27 2.47
C ILE A 109 -17.00 -19.96 0.98
N LEU A 110 -15.79 -19.93 0.39
CA LEU A 110 -15.58 -19.71 -1.03
C LEU A 110 -15.69 -21.03 -1.81
N PRO A 111 -16.01 -20.99 -3.11
CA PRO A 111 -15.88 -22.15 -3.97
C PRO A 111 -14.45 -22.76 -3.91
N PRO A 112 -14.28 -24.08 -4.01
CA PRO A 112 -12.97 -24.72 -3.91
C PRO A 112 -12.04 -24.24 -5.04
N HIS A 113 -10.74 -24.21 -4.73
CA HIS A 113 -9.67 -23.88 -5.70
C HIS A 113 -9.73 -22.47 -6.32
N ILE A 114 -10.37 -21.52 -5.64
CA ILE A 114 -10.32 -20.12 -6.08
C ILE A 114 -8.87 -19.59 -5.91
N PRO A 115 -8.25 -19.06 -6.98
CA PRO A 115 -6.94 -18.45 -6.86
C PRO A 115 -6.95 -17.27 -5.88
N THR A 116 -6.01 -17.27 -4.94
CA THR A 116 -5.82 -16.18 -3.98
C THR A 116 -4.46 -15.52 -4.21
N TYR A 117 -4.45 -14.20 -4.34
CA TYR A 117 -3.27 -13.40 -4.58
C TYR A 117 -3.02 -12.45 -3.42
N PHE A 118 -1.75 -12.23 -3.09
CA PHE A 118 -1.35 -11.30 -2.04
C PHE A 118 -0.33 -10.31 -2.59
N LEU A 119 -0.44 -9.05 -2.20
CA LEU A 119 0.56 -8.02 -2.38
C LEU A 119 0.79 -7.27 -1.09
N HIS A 120 2.01 -6.82 -0.85
CA HIS A 120 2.24 -5.76 0.13
C HIS A 120 1.49 -4.49 -0.23
N ASP A 121 1.07 -3.74 0.78
CA ASP A 121 0.34 -2.48 0.66
C ASP A 121 0.99 -1.50 -0.34
N VAL A 122 2.32 -1.34 -0.30
CA VAL A 122 3.03 -0.48 -1.25
C VAL A 122 2.99 -1.00 -2.69
N HIS A 123 3.01 -2.31 -2.90
CA HIS A 123 2.88 -2.89 -4.23
C HIS A 123 1.45 -2.77 -4.75
N ALA A 124 0.48 -3.06 -3.89
CA ALA A 124 -0.93 -2.87 -4.21
C ALA A 124 -1.22 -1.41 -4.60
N PHE A 125 -0.68 -0.46 -3.82
CA PHE A 125 -0.74 0.96 -4.14
C PHE A 125 -0.12 1.27 -5.52
N LEU A 126 1.11 0.81 -5.76
CA LEU A 126 1.83 1.08 -7.01
C LEU A 126 1.10 0.51 -8.22
N VAL A 127 0.59 -0.72 -8.15
CA VAL A 127 -0.22 -1.32 -9.22
C VAL A 127 -1.48 -0.51 -9.48
N GLY A 128 -2.16 -0.05 -8.43
CA GLY A 128 -3.32 0.82 -8.57
C GLY A 128 -2.99 2.11 -9.34
N GLU A 129 -1.94 2.80 -8.94
CA GLU A 129 -1.48 4.02 -9.62
C GLU A 129 -0.97 3.77 -11.04
N LYS A 130 -0.40 2.58 -11.29
CA LYS A 130 0.05 2.17 -12.62
C LYS A 130 -1.09 1.92 -13.59
N PHE A 131 -2.16 1.29 -13.14
CA PHE A 131 -3.27 0.95 -14.02
C PHE A 131 -4.33 2.05 -14.12
N PHE A 132 -4.51 2.86 -13.07
CA PHE A 132 -5.64 3.79 -12.97
C PHE A 132 -5.27 5.21 -12.52
N GLY A 133 -4.02 5.45 -12.14
CA GLY A 133 -3.63 6.69 -11.49
C GLY A 133 -2.52 7.47 -12.19
N ALA A 134 -1.65 8.06 -11.39
CA ALA A 134 -0.62 8.98 -11.83
C ALA A 134 0.51 8.31 -12.63
N ALA A 135 0.74 7.01 -12.43
CA ALA A 135 1.81 6.26 -13.10
C ALA A 135 1.42 5.62 -14.44
N ALA A 136 0.17 5.78 -14.91
CA ALA A 136 -0.38 5.02 -16.03
C ALA A 136 0.45 5.12 -17.32
N ASN A 137 1.03 6.27 -17.60
CA ASN A 137 1.76 6.55 -18.85
C ASN A 137 3.29 6.43 -18.73
N HIS A 138 3.79 5.88 -17.62
CA HIS A 138 5.23 5.77 -17.35
C HIS A 138 5.66 4.31 -17.35
N THR A 139 6.83 4.01 -17.95
CA THR A 139 7.34 2.64 -18.04
C THR A 139 7.92 2.18 -16.72
N ASN A 140 8.86 2.96 -16.17
CA ASN A 140 9.54 2.64 -14.93
C ASN A 140 9.08 3.60 -13.82
N THR A 141 8.48 3.05 -12.78
CA THR A 141 7.84 3.84 -11.73
C THR A 141 8.27 3.38 -10.35
N LEU A 142 8.52 4.34 -9.46
CA LEU A 142 8.71 4.11 -8.04
C LEU A 142 7.44 4.55 -7.28
N GLY A 143 6.79 3.61 -6.63
CA GLY A 143 5.71 3.89 -5.69
C GLY A 143 6.27 4.09 -4.28
N ILE A 144 5.82 5.12 -3.58
CA ILE A 144 6.23 5.41 -2.21
C ILE A 144 5.00 5.63 -1.37
N ILE A 145 4.89 4.95 -0.24
CA ILE A 145 3.85 5.22 0.76
C ILE A 145 4.51 5.86 1.98
N ILE A 146 4.03 7.05 2.36
CA ILE A 146 4.44 7.78 3.56
C ILE A 146 3.21 7.98 4.45
N GLY A 147 3.17 7.23 5.53
CA GLY A 147 2.12 7.30 6.54
C GLY A 147 2.71 7.24 7.94
N THR A 148 2.27 6.27 8.76
CA THR A 148 2.92 5.91 10.03
C THR A 148 4.32 5.37 9.78
N GLY A 149 4.51 4.66 8.66
CA GLY A 149 5.77 4.11 8.17
C GLY A 149 6.11 4.59 6.77
N LEU A 150 7.19 4.01 6.23
CA LEU A 150 7.74 4.30 4.90
C LEU A 150 7.87 2.99 4.11
N GLY A 151 7.23 2.91 2.96
CA GLY A 151 7.34 1.79 2.04
C GLY A 151 7.69 2.23 0.62
N VAL A 152 8.41 1.39 -0.13
CA VAL A 152 8.69 1.61 -1.55
C VAL A 152 8.46 0.35 -2.36
N GLY A 153 7.96 0.53 -3.59
CA GLY A 153 7.80 -0.51 -4.59
C GLY A 153 8.29 -0.04 -5.95
N VAL A 154 8.83 -0.94 -6.74
CA VAL A 154 9.34 -0.66 -8.10
C VAL A 154 8.45 -1.36 -9.11
N TRP A 155 8.10 -0.65 -10.18
CA TRP A 155 7.50 -1.19 -11.39
C TRP A 155 8.45 -0.95 -12.56
N GLU A 156 8.90 -2.02 -13.20
CA GLU A 156 9.76 -1.96 -14.37
C GLU A 156 9.49 -3.13 -15.31
N ASN A 157 9.78 -3.00 -16.60
CA ASN A 157 9.60 -4.06 -17.58
C ASN A 157 8.18 -4.67 -17.60
N ASN A 158 7.17 -3.84 -17.33
CA ASN A 158 5.75 -4.23 -17.21
C ASN A 158 5.43 -5.20 -16.07
N ASP A 159 6.25 -5.23 -15.01
CA ASP A 159 6.02 -6.08 -13.85
C ASP A 159 6.50 -5.41 -12.56
N LEU A 160 6.10 -5.98 -11.41
CA LEU A 160 6.58 -5.57 -10.10
C LEU A 160 7.98 -6.10 -9.82
N GLY A 161 8.81 -5.26 -9.25
CA GLY A 161 10.08 -5.66 -8.65
C GLY A 161 9.87 -6.43 -7.35
N LEU A 162 9.81 -7.75 -7.42
CA LEU A 162 9.57 -8.66 -6.31
C LEU A 162 10.82 -9.49 -5.99
N ASP A 163 10.99 -9.80 -4.70
CA ASP A 163 11.92 -10.84 -4.26
C ASP A 163 11.34 -12.26 -4.48
N GLU A 164 12.09 -13.28 -4.11
CA GLU A 164 11.69 -14.69 -4.26
C GLU A 164 10.42 -15.08 -3.49
N ASN A 165 10.05 -14.30 -2.46
CA ASN A 165 8.86 -14.50 -1.62
C ASN A 165 7.69 -13.58 -2.01
N GLY A 166 7.84 -12.80 -3.10
CA GLY A 166 6.82 -11.85 -3.54
C GLY A 166 6.78 -10.54 -2.72
N ASN A 167 7.87 -10.23 -2.01
CA ASN A 167 7.99 -8.99 -1.22
C ASN A 167 8.68 -7.88 -2.02
N PRO A 168 8.61 -6.61 -1.54
CA PRO A 168 9.35 -5.53 -2.16
C PRO A 168 10.85 -5.79 -2.19
N LEU A 169 11.50 -5.55 -3.35
CA LEU A 169 12.96 -5.66 -3.52
C LEU A 169 13.74 -4.76 -2.53
N TYR A 170 13.11 -3.66 -2.11
CA TYR A 170 13.73 -2.67 -1.26
C TYR A 170 12.93 -2.44 0.02
N SER A 171 13.64 -2.48 1.14
CA SER A 171 13.13 -2.17 2.49
C SER A 171 13.89 -0.97 3.04
N ILE A 172 13.64 0.23 2.46
CA ILE A 172 14.41 1.43 2.80
C ILE A 172 14.08 1.99 4.19
N PHE A 173 12.95 1.65 4.77
CA PHE A 173 12.54 2.21 6.07
C PHE A 173 13.55 1.92 7.18
N LYS A 174 14.25 0.76 7.13
CA LYS A 174 15.32 0.38 8.06
C LYS A 174 16.71 0.84 7.65
N ARG A 175 16.85 1.56 6.53
CA ARG A 175 18.15 2.07 6.09
C ARG A 175 18.74 2.94 7.20
N PRO A 176 19.99 2.65 7.66
CA PRO A 176 20.64 3.48 8.65
C PRO A 176 20.74 4.93 8.14
N PHE A 177 20.31 5.86 8.96
CA PHE A 177 20.35 7.29 8.63
C PHE A 177 20.57 8.10 9.91
N ARG A 178 21.65 8.88 9.96
CA ARG A 178 22.07 9.66 11.14
C ARG A 178 22.12 8.77 12.39
N GLU A 179 21.38 9.13 13.44
CA GLU A 179 21.35 8.44 14.73
C GLU A 179 20.27 7.35 14.80
N GLY A 180 19.56 7.06 13.73
CA GLY A 180 18.46 6.12 13.69
C GLY A 180 18.30 5.43 12.33
N ILE A 181 17.07 5.28 11.89
CA ILE A 181 16.71 4.70 10.60
C ILE A 181 15.96 5.74 9.76
N LEU A 182 15.90 5.55 8.46
CA LEU A 182 15.28 6.49 7.52
C LEU A 182 13.83 6.82 7.89
N GLU A 183 13.05 5.85 8.36
CA GLU A 183 11.66 6.05 8.78
C GLU A 183 11.51 7.05 9.94
N ASP A 184 12.55 7.21 10.78
CA ASP A 184 12.55 8.19 11.87
C ASP A 184 12.65 9.63 11.34
N TYR A 185 12.97 9.81 10.05
CA TYR A 185 13.11 11.11 9.39
C TYR A 185 12.12 11.31 8.23
N VAL A 186 11.53 10.22 7.72
CA VAL A 186 10.58 10.25 6.60
C VAL A 186 9.31 9.48 6.98
N SER A 187 8.46 10.10 7.76
CA SER A 187 7.14 9.58 8.15
C SER A 187 6.29 10.68 8.79
N GLY A 188 4.99 10.45 8.99
CA GLY A 188 4.13 11.36 9.73
C GLY A 188 4.58 11.57 11.19
N ARG A 189 5.24 10.57 11.79
CA ARG A 189 5.87 10.69 13.12
C ARG A 189 7.08 11.62 13.06
N ALA A 190 7.91 11.47 12.03
CA ALA A 190 9.10 12.29 11.82
C ALA A 190 8.77 13.78 11.69
N ILE A 191 7.72 14.12 10.93
CA ILE A 191 7.23 15.51 10.79
C ILE A 191 6.89 16.12 12.16
N ARG A 192 6.15 15.38 12.99
CA ARG A 192 5.76 15.85 14.32
C ARG A 192 6.98 16.08 15.21
N GLU A 193 7.91 15.14 15.22
CA GLU A 193 9.09 15.21 16.05
C GLU A 193 10.03 16.34 15.61
N ALA A 194 10.27 16.49 14.30
CA ALA A 194 11.09 17.57 13.75
C ALA A 194 10.52 18.96 14.11
N TYR A 195 9.20 19.13 13.98
CA TYR A 195 8.54 20.38 14.37
C TYR A 195 8.63 20.66 15.87
N ARG A 196 8.38 19.62 16.70
CA ARG A 196 8.47 19.70 18.15
C ARG A 196 9.88 20.06 18.63
N CYS A 197 10.92 19.49 18.03
CA CYS A 197 12.31 19.77 18.37
C CYS A 197 12.69 21.25 18.20
N VAL A 198 12.11 21.94 17.21
CA VAL A 198 12.41 23.35 16.93
C VAL A 198 11.52 24.30 17.74
N THR A 199 10.21 23.98 17.83
CA THR A 199 9.23 24.91 18.41
C THR A 199 8.88 24.63 19.86
N GLY A 200 9.18 23.41 20.36
CA GLY A 200 8.69 22.93 21.66
C GLY A 200 7.21 22.52 21.66
N LEU A 201 6.48 22.75 20.54
CA LEU A 201 5.03 22.49 20.44
C LEU A 201 4.76 21.06 19.92
N SER A 202 3.79 20.40 20.56
CA SER A 202 3.35 19.07 20.15
C SER A 202 2.07 19.18 19.31
N HIS A 203 2.23 19.12 17.99
CA HIS A 203 1.14 19.12 17.01
C HIS A 203 1.12 17.82 16.21
N ASP A 204 -0.06 17.43 15.70
CA ASP A 204 -0.15 16.36 14.73
C ASP A 204 0.31 16.83 13.32
N ALA A 205 0.58 15.87 12.42
CA ALA A 205 1.10 16.21 11.09
C ALA A 205 0.12 17.07 10.26
N LYS A 206 -1.18 16.93 10.46
CA LYS A 206 -2.19 17.75 9.78
C LYS A 206 -2.17 19.20 10.27
N THR A 207 -2.04 19.42 11.57
CA THR A 207 -1.92 20.78 12.14
C THR A 207 -0.65 21.45 11.63
N ILE A 208 0.47 20.71 11.54
CA ILE A 208 1.74 21.23 11.00
C ILE A 208 1.60 21.54 9.49
N GLU A 209 0.89 20.72 8.72
CA GLU A 209 0.57 21.01 7.32
C GLU A 209 -0.20 22.34 7.18
N ILE A 210 -1.25 22.52 7.98
CA ILE A 210 -2.04 23.75 7.97
C ILE A 210 -1.16 24.95 8.35
N ALA A 211 -0.29 24.83 9.34
CA ALA A 211 0.65 25.87 9.73
C ALA A 211 1.59 26.25 8.57
N ALA A 212 2.16 25.25 7.87
CA ALA A 212 3.01 25.47 6.71
C ALA A 212 2.28 26.23 5.60
N ARG A 213 1.02 25.85 5.30
CA ARG A 213 0.18 26.55 4.31
C ARG A 213 -0.17 27.98 4.72
N ASN A 214 -0.25 28.26 6.02
CA ASN A 214 -0.51 29.57 6.59
C ASN A 214 0.76 30.42 6.79
N GLY A 215 1.92 29.93 6.33
CA GLY A 215 3.14 30.73 6.29
C GLY A 215 4.16 30.45 7.39
N ASP A 216 3.93 29.44 8.27
CA ASP A 216 4.91 29.02 9.28
C ASP A 216 6.19 28.48 8.60
N ASP A 217 7.30 29.22 8.74
CA ASP A 217 8.56 28.87 8.09
C ASP A 217 9.24 27.63 8.69
N VAL A 218 8.99 27.33 9.96
CA VAL A 218 9.50 26.10 10.59
C VAL A 218 8.76 24.90 10.01
N ALA A 219 7.44 24.97 9.92
CA ALA A 219 6.64 23.90 9.33
C ALA A 219 6.99 23.66 7.85
N LYS A 220 7.17 24.74 7.05
CA LYS A 220 7.64 24.62 5.64
C LYS A 220 9.01 23.95 5.56
N LYS A 221 9.93 24.35 6.45
CA LYS A 221 11.27 23.76 6.47
C LYS A 221 11.24 22.28 6.81
N VAL A 222 10.41 21.86 7.76
CA VAL A 222 10.25 20.44 8.15
C VAL A 222 9.83 19.59 6.94
N TYR A 223 8.84 20.03 6.16
CA TYR A 223 8.42 19.31 4.96
C TYR A 223 9.51 19.30 3.89
N ARG A 224 10.16 20.41 3.64
CA ARG A 224 11.26 20.52 2.67
C ARG A 224 12.41 19.60 3.03
N ASP A 225 12.87 19.63 4.29
CA ASP A 225 13.95 18.78 4.77
C ASP A 225 13.60 17.29 4.61
N MET A 226 12.36 16.89 4.91
CA MET A 226 11.87 15.54 4.70
C MET A 226 11.93 15.14 3.21
N GLY A 227 11.50 16.03 2.31
CA GLY A 227 11.57 15.80 0.86
C GLY A 227 13.00 15.59 0.38
N THR A 228 13.95 16.43 0.82
CA THR A 228 15.38 16.30 0.52
C THR A 228 15.92 14.95 1.02
N ILE A 229 15.66 14.61 2.30
CA ILE A 229 16.12 13.34 2.89
C ILE A 229 15.56 12.15 2.10
N LEU A 230 14.28 12.16 1.74
CA LEU A 230 13.69 11.10 0.93
C LEU A 230 14.40 10.99 -0.42
N GLY A 231 14.53 12.09 -1.15
CA GLY A 231 15.15 12.11 -2.48
C GLY A 231 16.59 11.58 -2.49
N GLU A 232 17.41 12.02 -1.53
CA GLU A 232 18.78 11.53 -1.38
C GLU A 232 18.84 10.02 -1.14
N ASN A 233 17.88 9.47 -0.39
CA ASN A 233 17.85 8.07 0.02
C ASN A 233 17.16 7.12 -0.98
N ILE A 234 16.56 7.64 -2.04
CA ILE A 234 16.00 6.81 -3.13
C ILE A 234 16.75 6.96 -4.44
N ARG A 235 17.73 7.85 -4.52
CA ARG A 235 18.49 8.14 -5.76
C ARG A 235 19.14 6.89 -6.35
N ASP A 236 19.72 6.03 -5.53
CA ASP A 236 20.32 4.76 -5.94
C ASP A 236 19.32 3.81 -6.60
N ILE A 237 18.06 3.79 -6.12
CA ILE A 237 16.98 3.00 -6.71
C ILE A 237 16.55 3.62 -8.04
N VAL A 238 16.38 4.94 -8.06
CA VAL A 238 15.99 5.69 -9.25
C VAL A 238 16.97 5.48 -10.41
N GLU A 239 18.28 5.61 -10.15
CA GLU A 239 19.33 5.41 -11.14
C GLU A 239 19.39 3.96 -11.63
N ARG A 240 19.34 2.97 -10.70
CA ARG A 240 19.43 1.54 -11.01
C ARG A 240 18.29 1.07 -11.90
N HIS A 241 17.07 1.49 -11.63
CA HIS A 241 15.85 1.07 -12.34
C HIS A 241 15.41 2.05 -13.42
N ARG A 242 16.22 3.10 -13.68
CA ARG A 242 15.88 4.15 -14.66
C ARG A 242 14.47 4.68 -14.46
N ILE A 243 14.14 4.96 -13.20
CA ILE A 243 12.81 5.47 -12.82
C ILE A 243 12.58 6.83 -13.47
N GLU A 244 11.46 6.96 -14.16
CA GLU A 244 10.98 8.19 -14.82
C GLU A 244 9.85 8.86 -14.03
N CYS A 245 9.16 8.07 -13.19
CA CYS A 245 8.01 8.54 -12.43
C CYS A 245 8.08 8.07 -10.98
N ILE A 246 7.88 8.99 -10.05
CA ILE A 246 7.66 8.70 -8.62
C ILE A 246 6.21 9.03 -8.29
N VAL A 247 5.50 8.10 -7.66
CA VAL A 247 4.15 8.37 -7.13
C VAL A 247 4.17 8.20 -5.62
N VAL A 248 3.76 9.26 -4.91
CA VAL A 248 3.74 9.27 -3.44
C VAL A 248 2.32 9.15 -2.93
N GLY A 249 2.06 8.14 -2.12
CA GLY A 249 0.81 7.86 -1.43
C GLY A 249 0.93 7.92 0.09
N GLY A 250 -0.15 7.55 0.76
CA GLY A 250 -0.27 7.64 2.21
C GLY A 250 -0.66 9.05 2.67
N ARG A 251 -0.91 9.20 3.97
CA ARG A 251 -1.45 10.48 4.51
C ARG A 251 -0.54 11.69 4.29
N VAL A 252 0.77 11.49 4.26
CA VAL A 252 1.74 12.57 4.05
C VAL A 252 1.70 13.08 2.61
N SER A 253 1.21 12.28 1.65
CA SER A 253 1.06 12.74 0.27
C SER A 253 0.01 13.85 0.08
N LEU A 254 -0.87 14.07 1.05
CA LEU A 254 -1.81 15.20 1.01
C LEU A 254 -1.09 16.56 1.11
N ALA A 255 0.12 16.57 1.67
CA ALA A 255 1.00 17.73 1.76
C ALA A 255 2.10 17.73 0.69
N PHE A 256 1.94 17.00 -0.40
CA PHE A 256 2.98 16.74 -1.39
C PHE A 256 3.59 18.02 -1.98
N ASP A 257 2.78 19.03 -2.23
CA ASP A 257 3.19 20.35 -2.72
C ASP A 257 4.19 21.08 -1.80
N LEU A 258 4.23 20.75 -0.50
CA LEU A 258 5.17 21.35 0.46
C LEU A 258 6.59 20.78 0.36
N TYR A 259 6.78 19.60 -0.28
CA TYR A 259 8.07 18.95 -0.36
C TYR A 259 8.43 18.39 -1.75
N GLN A 260 7.54 18.53 -2.73
CA GLN A 260 7.75 18.04 -4.10
C GLN A 260 9.04 18.58 -4.72
N ASP A 261 9.26 19.89 -4.66
CA ASP A 261 10.43 20.52 -5.27
C ASP A 261 11.72 20.01 -4.64
N ALA A 262 11.77 19.91 -3.32
CA ALA A 262 12.92 19.41 -2.58
C ALA A 262 13.20 17.92 -2.87
N LEU A 263 12.15 17.11 -3.02
CA LEU A 263 12.25 15.72 -3.42
C LEU A 263 12.85 15.61 -4.84
N CYS A 264 12.28 16.33 -5.81
CA CYS A 264 12.71 16.29 -7.21
C CYS A 264 14.17 16.80 -7.36
N GLU A 265 14.52 17.89 -6.68
CA GLU A 265 15.89 18.42 -6.67
C GLU A 265 16.88 17.40 -6.10
N ALA A 266 16.53 16.74 -5.01
CA ALA A 266 17.38 15.76 -4.35
C ALA A 266 17.53 14.45 -5.14
N VAL A 267 16.49 14.01 -5.84
CA VAL A 267 16.55 12.84 -6.73
C VAL A 267 17.40 13.10 -7.95
N GLY A 268 17.30 14.30 -8.54
CA GLY A 268 18.03 14.69 -9.75
C GLY A 268 17.14 14.81 -10.98
N HIS A 269 17.75 15.13 -12.11
CA HIS A 269 17.05 15.42 -13.36
C HIS A 269 16.44 14.18 -14.02
N GLY A 270 15.36 14.39 -14.77
CA GLY A 270 14.72 13.37 -15.60
C GLY A 270 13.63 12.55 -14.90
N VAL A 271 13.32 12.85 -13.64
CA VAL A 271 12.27 12.19 -12.86
C VAL A 271 11.12 13.15 -12.58
N THR A 272 9.89 12.71 -12.80
CA THR A 272 8.70 13.46 -12.42
C THR A 272 8.06 12.82 -11.20
N ALA A 273 7.68 13.62 -10.21
CA ALA A 273 7.02 13.11 -9.00
C ALA A 273 5.58 13.63 -8.90
N TYR A 274 4.68 12.76 -8.48
CA TYR A 274 3.25 13.02 -8.34
C TYR A 274 2.74 12.57 -6.97
N ALA A 275 1.76 13.30 -6.44
CA ALA A 275 0.90 12.75 -5.41
C ALA A 275 -0.03 11.70 -6.00
N SER A 276 -0.42 10.72 -5.20
CA SER A 276 -1.44 9.73 -5.55
C SER A 276 -2.73 10.39 -6.03
N LYS A 277 -3.27 9.93 -7.14
CA LYS A 277 -4.60 10.32 -7.63
C LYS A 277 -5.72 9.47 -7.03
N LEU A 278 -5.42 8.25 -6.66
CA LEU A 278 -6.39 7.27 -6.20
C LEU A 278 -6.57 7.27 -4.68
N LEU A 279 -5.59 7.81 -3.94
CA LEU A 279 -5.60 7.88 -2.48
C LEU A 279 -5.89 6.51 -1.84
N GLU A 280 -6.93 6.44 -1.02
CA GLU A 280 -7.30 5.24 -0.26
C GLU A 280 -7.85 4.09 -1.14
N SER A 281 -8.24 4.36 -2.39
CA SER A 281 -8.73 3.32 -3.31
C SER A 281 -7.60 2.63 -4.08
N ALA A 282 -6.38 3.15 -4.05
CA ALA A 282 -5.26 2.65 -4.84
C ALA A 282 -4.95 1.17 -4.56
N ALA A 283 -4.83 0.80 -3.29
CA ALA A 283 -4.47 -0.57 -2.91
C ALA A 283 -5.50 -1.60 -3.36
N MET A 284 -6.80 -1.34 -3.15
CA MET A 284 -7.86 -2.26 -3.52
C MET A 284 -7.99 -2.42 -5.03
N ARG A 285 -7.92 -1.31 -5.79
CA ARG A 285 -7.88 -1.36 -7.25
C ARG A 285 -6.63 -2.06 -7.78
N GLY A 286 -5.50 -1.86 -7.10
CA GLY A 286 -4.23 -2.47 -7.46
C GLY A 286 -4.22 -3.99 -7.29
N VAL A 287 -4.73 -4.53 -6.19
CA VAL A 287 -4.78 -5.98 -6.02
C VAL A 287 -5.73 -6.64 -7.01
N ALA A 288 -6.84 -5.97 -7.37
CA ALA A 288 -7.73 -6.47 -8.41
C ALA A 288 -7.02 -6.54 -9.77
N ALA A 289 -6.32 -5.46 -10.17
CA ALA A 289 -5.54 -5.43 -11.40
C ALA A 289 -4.41 -6.47 -11.40
N TRP A 290 -3.73 -6.66 -10.27
CA TRP A 290 -2.70 -7.68 -10.10
C TRP A 290 -3.21 -9.10 -10.28
N SER A 291 -4.41 -9.39 -9.74
CA SER A 291 -5.05 -10.69 -9.96
C SER A 291 -5.24 -11.00 -11.44
N VAL A 292 -5.70 -10.03 -12.23
CA VAL A 292 -5.86 -10.19 -13.69
C VAL A 292 -4.51 -10.31 -14.40
N HIS A 293 -3.52 -9.51 -13.98
CA HIS A 293 -2.15 -9.58 -14.52
C HIS A 293 -1.55 -10.98 -14.33
N CYS A 294 -1.63 -11.54 -13.13
CA CYS A 294 -1.15 -12.88 -12.84
C CYS A 294 -1.90 -13.99 -13.60
N GLN A 295 -3.20 -13.83 -13.86
CA GLN A 295 -3.98 -14.81 -14.63
C GLN A 295 -3.58 -14.83 -16.12
N LYS A 296 -3.17 -13.69 -16.68
CA LYS A 296 -2.75 -13.57 -18.08
C LYS A 296 -1.33 -14.07 -18.34
N ASN A 297 -0.50 -14.13 -17.31
CA ASN A 297 0.92 -14.51 -17.41
C ASN A 297 1.20 -15.97 -16.95
N LYS A 298 0.15 -16.73 -16.67
CA LYS A 298 0.19 -18.20 -16.45
C LYS A 298 -0.07 -18.94 -17.77
#